data_f997d2385127182bc510fe7da1d64cde
#
_entry.id   f997d2385127182bc510fe7da1d64cde
#
_cell.length_a   1.000
_cell.length_b   1.000
_cell.length_c   1.000
_cell.angle_alpha   90.00
_cell.angle_beta   90.00
_cell.angle_gamma   90.00
#
_symmetry.space_group_name_H-M   'P 1'
#
loop_
_entity.id
_entity.type
_entity.pdbx_description
1 polymer ?
#
loop_
_entity_poly.entity_id
_entity_poly.type
_entity_poly.pdbx_seq_one_letter_code
_entity_poly.pdbx_strand_id
1 'polypeptide(L)'
;MKAIGSAFAREKLPKVLLLHGPKGIGKQRLALWAGQLVLCSESTAQGPCGTCRDCRLVLRLEHPDLLWYFPLKRPPSRGSKERDQEALEEARIEGLVQRRETPLRAAYSEELLGLQVGTVRNLRREANRGPGLSARRVFVIADAEELVAQDASPEAANALLKILEEPPASSWFFLTSSEPGRVPPTVRSRATSLYLPPLAQSRVRDFLIDRMKVPEDEAARAARLS
;
A
#
# COMPACT_ATOMS: atom_id res chain seq x y z
N MET A 1 -1.17 -14.50 -3.20
CA MET A 1 -1.99 -14.13 -4.36
C MET A 1 -3.20 -15.05 -4.51
N LYS A 2 -3.05 -16.39 -4.65
CA LYS A 2 -4.20 -17.32 -4.83
C LYS A 2 -5.27 -17.20 -3.74
N ALA A 3 -4.91 -17.12 -2.47
CA ALA A 3 -5.86 -16.99 -1.36
C ALA A 3 -6.69 -15.69 -1.45
N ILE A 4 -6.05 -14.55 -1.78
CA ILE A 4 -6.72 -13.26 -1.95
C ILE A 4 -7.67 -13.31 -3.17
N GLY A 5 -7.22 -13.85 -4.31
CA GLY A 5 -8.05 -13.99 -5.51
C GLY A 5 -9.28 -14.87 -5.26
N SER A 6 -9.10 -16.03 -4.62
CA SER A 6 -10.21 -16.91 -4.26
C SER A 6 -11.17 -16.27 -3.26
N ALA A 7 -10.66 -15.52 -2.27
CA ALA A 7 -11.51 -14.82 -1.31
C ALA A 7 -12.32 -13.72 -2.00
N PHE A 8 -11.70 -12.97 -2.93
CA PHE A 8 -12.39 -11.93 -3.68
C PHE A 8 -13.49 -12.51 -4.57
N ALA A 9 -13.20 -13.56 -5.34
CA ALA A 9 -14.18 -14.22 -6.22
C ALA A 9 -15.38 -14.81 -5.46
N ARG A 10 -15.21 -15.12 -4.18
CA ARG A 10 -16.28 -15.60 -3.28
C ARG A 10 -16.93 -14.47 -2.47
N GLU A 11 -16.62 -13.21 -2.76
CA GLU A 11 -17.08 -12.02 -2.01
C GLU A 11 -16.72 -12.05 -0.51
N LYS A 12 -15.68 -12.79 -0.15
CA LYS A 12 -15.18 -12.96 1.24
C LYS A 12 -13.86 -12.23 1.51
N LEU A 13 -13.40 -11.38 0.60
CA LEU A 13 -12.20 -10.59 0.84
C LEU A 13 -12.51 -9.53 1.91
N PRO A 14 -11.80 -9.53 3.05
CA PRO A 14 -11.98 -8.50 4.06
C PRO A 14 -11.79 -7.09 3.49
N LYS A 15 -12.60 -6.14 3.96
CA LYS A 15 -12.49 -4.73 3.55
C LYS A 15 -11.20 -4.09 4.06
N VAL A 16 -10.71 -4.55 5.20
CA VAL A 16 -9.46 -4.07 5.82
C VAL A 16 -8.51 -5.24 6.00
N LEU A 17 -7.37 -5.19 5.32
CA LEU A 17 -6.36 -6.24 5.34
C LEU A 17 -5.00 -5.66 5.73
N LEU A 18 -4.35 -6.24 6.74
CA LEU A 18 -3.00 -5.92 7.14
C LEU A 18 -2.03 -6.99 6.61
N LEU A 19 -1.26 -6.62 5.60
CA LEU A 19 -0.19 -7.44 5.03
C LEU A 19 1.10 -7.19 5.81
N HIS A 20 1.57 -8.18 6.54
CA HIS A 20 2.76 -8.01 7.38
C HIS A 20 3.79 -9.12 7.18
N GLY A 21 5.05 -8.82 7.53
CA GLY A 21 6.17 -9.74 7.37
C GLY A 21 7.50 -9.00 7.18
N PRO A 22 8.62 -9.67 7.00
CA PRO A 22 9.93 -9.06 6.91
C PRO A 22 10.03 -7.93 5.88
N LYS A 23 10.97 -7.00 6.09
CA LYS A 23 11.25 -5.92 5.15
C LYS A 23 11.70 -6.51 3.80
N GLY A 24 11.30 -5.90 2.69
CA GLY A 24 11.75 -6.32 1.35
C GLY A 24 10.94 -7.43 0.68
N ILE A 25 10.07 -8.17 1.35
CA ILE A 25 9.34 -9.33 0.78
C ILE A 25 8.22 -8.99 -0.20
N GLY A 26 8.03 -7.73 -0.55
CA GLY A 26 7.04 -7.31 -1.56
C GLY A 26 5.63 -7.06 -1.03
N LYS A 27 5.44 -6.74 0.26
CA LYS A 27 4.13 -6.42 0.86
C LYS A 27 3.36 -5.35 0.08
N GLN A 28 4.01 -4.23 -0.23
CA GLN A 28 3.39 -3.13 -0.98
C GLN A 28 3.01 -3.56 -2.40
N ARG A 29 3.83 -4.40 -3.05
CA ARG A 29 3.50 -4.98 -4.36
C ARG A 29 2.27 -5.88 -4.30
N LEU A 30 2.15 -6.67 -3.24
CA LEU A 30 0.96 -7.49 -3.04
C LEU A 30 -0.28 -6.63 -2.76
N ALA A 31 -0.15 -5.54 -2.00
CA ALA A 31 -1.23 -4.59 -1.77
C ALA A 31 -1.70 -3.94 -3.08
N LEU A 32 -0.77 -3.50 -3.94
CA LEU A 32 -1.09 -2.94 -5.26
C LEU A 32 -1.74 -3.98 -6.17
N TRP A 33 -1.25 -5.22 -6.17
CA TRP A 33 -1.87 -6.32 -6.91
C TRP A 33 -3.29 -6.63 -6.41
N ALA A 34 -3.51 -6.62 -5.10
CA ALA A 34 -4.84 -6.79 -4.52
C ALA A 34 -5.76 -5.61 -4.89
N GLY A 35 -5.22 -4.39 -4.94
CA GLY A 35 -5.92 -3.22 -5.46
C GLY A 35 -6.30 -3.37 -6.93
N GLN A 36 -5.38 -3.86 -7.76
CA GLN A 36 -5.66 -4.15 -9.16
C GLN A 36 -6.76 -5.21 -9.31
N LEU A 37 -6.76 -6.26 -8.47
CA LEU A 37 -7.80 -7.28 -8.45
C LEU A 37 -9.18 -6.70 -8.13
N VAL A 38 -9.25 -5.83 -7.11
CA VAL A 38 -10.52 -5.19 -6.69
C VAL A 38 -11.07 -4.26 -7.76
N LEU A 39 -10.21 -3.49 -8.44
CA LEU A 39 -10.59 -2.51 -9.45
C LEU A 39 -10.81 -3.12 -10.83
N CYS A 40 -10.27 -4.30 -11.10
CA CYS A 40 -10.37 -4.97 -12.39
C CYS A 40 -11.84 -5.31 -12.74
N SER A 41 -12.28 -4.90 -13.93
CA SER A 41 -13.62 -5.22 -14.45
C SER A 41 -13.79 -6.69 -14.82
N GLU A 42 -12.68 -7.40 -15.07
CA GLU A 42 -12.65 -8.80 -15.55
C GLU A 42 -11.80 -9.68 -14.62
N SER A 43 -11.89 -9.44 -13.30
CA SER A 43 -11.13 -10.22 -12.33
C SER A 43 -11.68 -11.63 -12.17
N THR A 44 -10.78 -12.57 -11.87
CA THR A 44 -11.11 -13.97 -11.60
C THR A 44 -10.50 -14.43 -10.27
N ALA A 45 -10.77 -15.67 -9.86
CA ALA A 45 -10.11 -16.27 -8.71
C ALA A 45 -8.57 -16.38 -8.86
N GLN A 46 -8.06 -16.35 -10.09
CA GLN A 46 -6.63 -16.38 -10.40
C GLN A 46 -5.99 -15.00 -10.23
N GLY A 47 -6.76 -13.92 -10.40
CA GLY A 47 -6.28 -12.55 -10.25
C GLY A 47 -6.93 -11.55 -11.20
N PRO A 48 -6.35 -10.33 -11.29
CA PRO A 48 -6.76 -9.33 -12.27
C PRO A 48 -6.39 -9.79 -13.69
N CYS A 49 -7.16 -9.36 -14.69
CA CYS A 49 -6.91 -9.74 -16.10
C CYS A 49 -5.61 -9.14 -16.67
N GLY A 50 -5.11 -8.03 -16.11
CA GLY A 50 -3.89 -7.34 -16.53
C GLY A 50 -4.03 -6.46 -17.76
N THR A 51 -5.11 -6.57 -18.53
CA THR A 51 -5.29 -5.96 -19.86
C THR A 51 -6.41 -4.92 -19.95
N CYS A 52 -7.40 -4.96 -19.06
CA CYS A 52 -8.47 -3.96 -19.05
C CYS A 52 -7.94 -2.55 -18.72
N ARG A 53 -8.78 -1.54 -18.94
CA ARG A 53 -8.43 -0.13 -18.66
C ARG A 53 -7.95 0.06 -17.24
N ASP A 54 -8.70 -0.45 -16.26
CA ASP A 54 -8.38 -0.29 -14.83
C ASP A 54 -7.05 -0.95 -14.49
N CYS A 55 -6.80 -2.17 -14.98
CA CYS A 55 -5.53 -2.84 -14.79
C CYS A 55 -4.33 -2.04 -15.32
N ARG A 56 -4.46 -1.44 -16.52
CA ARG A 56 -3.39 -0.61 -17.11
C ARG A 56 -3.13 0.65 -16.30
N LEU A 57 -4.18 1.32 -15.82
CA LEU A 57 -4.05 2.51 -14.97
C LEU A 57 -3.42 2.18 -13.62
N VAL A 58 -3.80 1.05 -13.00
CA VAL A 58 -3.17 0.60 -11.73
C VAL A 58 -1.69 0.30 -11.93
N LEU A 59 -1.30 -0.39 -13.00
CA LEU A 59 0.09 -0.71 -13.30
C LEU A 59 0.95 0.56 -13.50
N ARG A 60 0.35 1.63 -13.96
CA ARG A 60 0.99 2.95 -14.11
C ARG A 60 0.89 3.82 -12.86
N LEU A 61 0.22 3.37 -11.80
CA LEU A 61 -0.10 4.17 -10.60
C LEU A 61 -0.89 5.45 -10.94
N GLU A 62 -1.78 5.38 -11.94
CA GLU A 62 -2.58 6.49 -12.46
C GLU A 62 -4.08 6.31 -12.24
N HIS A 63 -4.49 5.21 -11.61
CA HIS A 63 -5.91 4.93 -11.41
C HIS A 63 -6.49 5.88 -10.35
N PRO A 64 -7.55 6.67 -10.65
CA PRO A 64 -8.10 7.66 -9.71
C PRO A 64 -8.73 7.03 -8.46
N ASP A 65 -9.16 5.76 -8.55
CA ASP A 65 -9.73 5.02 -7.43
C ASP A 65 -8.71 4.10 -6.72
N LEU A 66 -7.41 4.20 -7.06
CA LEU A 66 -6.32 3.61 -6.31
C LEU A 66 -5.52 4.71 -5.62
N LEU A 67 -5.73 4.88 -4.33
CA LEU A 67 -5.01 5.88 -3.55
C LEU A 67 -3.94 5.18 -2.71
N TRP A 68 -2.68 5.49 -3.00
CA TRP A 68 -1.55 4.94 -2.27
C TRP A 68 -0.94 6.00 -1.36
N TYR A 69 -1.01 5.73 -0.05
CA TYR A 69 -0.43 6.54 1.02
C TYR A 69 0.80 5.82 1.58
N PHE A 70 1.85 6.57 1.83
CA PHE A 70 3.12 6.08 2.36
C PHE A 70 3.75 7.17 3.23
N PRO A 71 4.69 6.81 4.11
CA PRO A 71 5.39 7.79 4.92
C PRO A 71 6.08 8.84 4.07
N LEU A 72 5.91 10.10 4.45
CA LEU A 72 6.46 11.27 3.80
C LEU A 72 7.23 12.12 4.81
N LYS A 73 8.26 12.80 4.33
CA LYS A 73 8.84 13.92 5.06
C LYS A 73 7.76 15.00 5.24
N ARG A 74 7.69 15.57 6.43
CA ARG A 74 6.78 16.67 6.68
C ARG A 74 7.23 17.90 5.87
N PRO A 75 6.41 18.40 4.92
CA PRO A 75 6.75 19.62 4.22
C PRO A 75 6.77 20.81 5.18
N PRO A 76 7.52 21.88 4.86
CA PRO A 76 7.46 23.13 5.61
C PRO A 76 6.03 23.67 5.68
N SER A 77 5.65 24.23 6.84
CA SER A 77 4.32 24.84 6.98
C SER A 77 4.17 26.05 6.03
N ARG A 78 3.03 26.11 5.38
CA ARG A 78 2.65 27.20 4.46
C ARG A 78 1.70 28.20 5.11
N GLY A 79 1.57 28.19 6.45
CA GLY A 79 0.86 29.18 7.26
C GLY A 79 -0.64 28.93 7.44
N SER A 80 -1.24 27.94 6.76
CA SER A 80 -2.60 27.49 7.06
C SER A 80 -2.72 25.97 6.93
N LYS A 81 -3.71 25.38 7.65
CA LYS A 81 -3.95 23.93 7.61
C LYS A 81 -4.30 23.43 6.21
N GLU A 82 -5.02 24.22 5.44
CA GLU A 82 -5.42 23.91 4.07
C GLU A 82 -4.20 23.82 3.16
N ARG A 83 -3.33 24.84 3.20
CA ARG A 83 -2.08 24.89 2.42
C ARG A 83 -1.10 23.82 2.82
N ASP A 84 -1.01 23.48 4.12
CA ASP A 84 -0.18 22.39 4.61
C ASP A 84 -0.70 21.03 4.10
N GLN A 85 -2.01 20.87 3.98
CA GLN A 85 -2.62 19.67 3.41
C GLN A 85 -2.39 19.56 1.90
N GLU A 86 -2.44 20.66 1.17
CA GLU A 86 -2.07 20.73 -0.25
C GLU A 86 -0.60 20.35 -0.45
N ALA A 87 0.30 20.86 0.37
CA ALA A 87 1.73 20.53 0.33
C ALA A 87 2.00 19.03 0.58
N LEU A 88 1.25 18.41 1.48
CA LEU A 88 1.34 16.95 1.72
C LEU A 88 0.84 16.15 0.52
N GLU A 89 -0.20 16.60 -0.16
CA GLU A 89 -0.73 15.94 -1.34
C GLU A 89 0.22 16.09 -2.55
N GLU A 90 0.82 17.28 -2.73
CA GLU A 90 1.87 17.50 -3.72
C GLU A 90 3.05 16.55 -3.49
N ALA A 91 3.55 16.45 -2.24
CA ALA A 91 4.63 15.54 -1.89
C ALA A 91 4.26 14.06 -2.12
N ARG A 92 2.99 13.69 -1.88
CA ARG A 92 2.50 12.32 -2.18
C ARG A 92 2.50 12.05 -3.69
N ILE A 93 2.04 12.99 -4.49
CA ILE A 93 2.02 12.86 -5.96
C ILE A 93 3.45 12.75 -6.50
N GLU A 94 4.36 13.58 -6.03
CA GLU A 94 5.78 13.51 -6.40
C GLU A 94 6.40 12.15 -6.03
N GLY A 95 6.13 11.67 -4.81
CA GLY A 95 6.57 10.35 -4.37
C GLY A 95 5.96 9.20 -5.18
N LEU A 96 4.75 9.34 -5.76
CA LEU A 96 4.19 8.37 -6.69
C LEU A 96 4.93 8.36 -8.03
N VAL A 97 5.32 9.53 -8.55
CA VAL A 97 6.12 9.63 -9.78
C VAL A 97 7.45 8.90 -9.60
N GLN A 98 8.17 9.15 -8.50
CA GLN A 98 9.42 8.44 -8.18
C GLN A 98 9.24 6.92 -8.10
N ARG A 99 8.15 6.44 -7.48
CA ARG A 99 7.85 5.00 -7.38
C ARG A 99 7.49 4.36 -8.72
N ARG A 100 6.95 5.16 -9.65
CA ARG A 100 6.68 4.73 -11.02
C ARG A 100 7.97 4.51 -11.80
N GLU A 101 8.93 5.43 -11.66
CA GLU A 101 10.23 5.37 -12.34
C GLU A 101 11.13 4.25 -11.77
N THR A 102 11.07 4.03 -10.46
CA THR A 102 11.92 3.06 -9.78
C THR A 102 11.10 2.07 -8.92
N PRO A 103 10.28 1.21 -9.54
CA PRO A 103 9.27 0.42 -8.84
C PRO A 103 9.82 -0.66 -7.89
N LEU A 104 11.10 -1.04 -8.01
CA LEU A 104 11.76 -2.03 -7.13
C LEU A 104 12.66 -1.37 -6.07
N ARG A 105 12.91 -0.07 -6.20
CA ARG A 105 13.72 0.64 -5.21
C ARG A 105 12.90 0.84 -3.93
N ALA A 106 13.40 0.33 -2.81
CA ALA A 106 12.88 0.74 -1.52
C ALA A 106 13.12 2.25 -1.38
N ALA A 107 12.11 2.99 -0.94
CA ALA A 107 12.33 4.38 -0.56
C ALA A 107 13.22 4.36 0.70
N TYR A 108 14.52 4.48 0.48
CA TYR A 108 15.48 4.66 1.55
C TYR A 108 15.59 6.16 1.80
N SER A 109 15.22 6.59 2.98
CA SER A 109 15.44 7.97 3.43
C SER A 109 16.12 7.88 4.80
N GLU A 110 17.19 8.60 4.99
CA GLU A 110 17.81 8.82 6.29
C GLU A 110 16.99 9.80 7.14
N GLU A 111 15.99 10.44 6.54
CA GLU A 111 15.11 11.39 7.19
C GLU A 111 13.94 10.71 7.90
N LEU A 112 13.45 11.35 8.93
CA LEU A 112 12.24 10.93 9.64
C LEU A 112 11.02 11.03 8.71
N LEU A 113 10.52 9.89 8.29
CA LEU A 113 9.30 9.77 7.50
C LEU A 113 8.15 9.38 8.42
N GLY A 114 6.96 9.88 8.14
CA GLY A 114 5.76 9.52 8.90
C GLY A 114 4.48 9.64 8.09
N LEU A 115 3.45 8.94 8.53
CA LEU A 115 2.09 9.12 8.03
C LEU A 115 1.45 10.28 8.80
N GLN A 116 1.53 11.48 8.22
CA GLN A 116 1.09 12.72 8.84
C GLN A 116 -0.43 12.76 9.06
N VAL A 117 -0.89 13.47 10.10
CA VAL A 117 -2.33 13.68 10.38
C VAL A 117 -3.08 14.24 9.19
N GLY A 118 -2.47 15.17 8.44
CA GLY A 118 -3.03 15.72 7.20
C GLY A 118 -3.27 14.66 6.13
N THR A 119 -2.33 13.72 5.98
CA THR A 119 -2.46 12.56 5.07
C THR A 119 -3.68 11.71 5.43
N VAL A 120 -3.87 11.40 6.71
CA VAL A 120 -5.02 10.60 7.18
C VAL A 120 -6.34 11.37 7.04
N ARG A 121 -6.34 12.68 7.25
CA ARG A 121 -7.52 13.53 6.99
C ARG A 121 -7.89 13.52 5.50
N ASN A 122 -6.89 13.59 4.62
CA ASN A 122 -7.12 13.47 3.18
C ASN A 122 -7.71 12.10 2.84
N LEU A 123 -7.12 11.02 3.34
CA LEU A 123 -7.63 9.65 3.17
C LEU A 123 -9.11 9.55 3.59
N ARG A 124 -9.49 10.10 4.75
CA ARG A 124 -10.89 10.12 5.20
C ARG A 124 -11.81 10.87 4.24
N ARG A 125 -11.39 12.03 3.78
CA ARG A 125 -12.16 12.81 2.80
C ARG A 125 -12.36 12.02 1.52
N GLU A 126 -11.31 11.41 1.00
CA GLU A 126 -11.36 10.60 -0.21
C GLU A 126 -12.18 9.32 -0.03
N ALA A 127 -12.15 8.70 1.14
CA ALA A 127 -12.93 7.49 1.40
C ALA A 127 -14.46 7.76 1.48
N ASN A 128 -14.83 8.97 1.93
CA ASN A 128 -16.24 9.40 1.96
C ASN A 128 -16.73 9.89 0.57
N ARG A 129 -15.83 10.10 -0.38
CA ARG A 129 -16.21 10.32 -1.78
C ARG A 129 -16.46 8.98 -2.44
N GLY A 130 -17.50 8.87 -3.23
CA GLY A 130 -17.73 7.67 -4.04
C GLY A 130 -16.57 7.42 -5.03
N PRO A 131 -16.48 6.22 -5.61
CA PRO A 131 -15.56 5.93 -6.70
C PRO A 131 -15.77 6.87 -7.89
N GLY A 132 -14.69 7.24 -8.57
CA GLY A 132 -14.73 8.18 -9.69
C GLY A 132 -14.79 7.50 -11.05
N LEU A 133 -14.09 6.38 -11.23
CA LEU A 133 -13.97 5.67 -12.50
C LEU A 133 -14.51 4.24 -12.42
N SER A 134 -14.16 3.51 -11.40
CA SER A 134 -14.57 2.13 -11.16
C SER A 134 -15.78 2.08 -10.22
N ALA A 135 -16.41 0.90 -10.06
CA ALA A 135 -17.45 0.71 -9.06
C ALA A 135 -16.88 0.60 -7.62
N ARG A 136 -15.57 0.58 -7.48
CA ARG A 136 -14.86 0.31 -6.23
C ARG A 136 -13.69 1.26 -6.05
N ARG A 137 -13.27 1.45 -4.80
CA ARG A 137 -12.14 2.29 -4.42
C ARG A 137 -11.17 1.52 -3.52
N VAL A 138 -9.89 1.74 -3.70
CA VAL A 138 -8.84 1.04 -2.96
C VAL A 138 -7.88 2.05 -2.34
N PHE A 139 -7.62 1.85 -1.06
CA PHE A 139 -6.64 2.60 -0.28
C PHE A 139 -5.50 1.66 0.12
N VAL A 140 -4.30 1.97 -0.33
CA VAL A 140 -3.08 1.28 0.12
C VAL A 140 -2.38 2.20 1.11
N ILE A 141 -2.12 1.71 2.32
CA ILE A 141 -1.42 2.43 3.39
C ILE A 141 -0.14 1.67 3.68
N ALA A 142 0.97 2.19 3.16
CA ALA A 142 2.27 1.57 3.33
C ALA A 142 2.86 1.92 4.69
N ASP A 143 3.59 0.96 5.26
CA ASP A 143 4.36 1.09 6.49
C ASP A 143 3.51 1.69 7.62
N ALA A 144 2.42 0.97 7.95
CA ALA A 144 1.41 1.40 8.92
C ALA A 144 1.95 1.56 10.35
N GLU A 145 3.13 1.02 10.67
CA GLU A 145 3.89 1.30 11.87
C GLU A 145 4.26 2.77 12.03
N GLU A 146 4.37 3.51 10.93
CA GLU A 146 4.67 4.94 10.90
C GLU A 146 3.43 5.85 11.12
N LEU A 147 2.27 5.26 11.40
CA LEU A 147 1.09 5.98 11.90
C LEU A 147 1.30 6.56 13.31
N VAL A 148 2.22 5.98 14.06
CA VAL A 148 2.69 6.50 15.36
C VAL A 148 3.99 7.25 15.09
N ALA A 149 3.90 8.45 14.54
CA ALA A 149 5.08 9.28 14.33
C ALA A 149 5.73 9.67 15.66
N GLN A 150 7.05 9.73 15.64
CA GLN A 150 7.97 9.81 16.77
C GLN A 150 7.76 10.97 17.76
N ASP A 151 6.91 11.98 17.41
CA ASP A 151 6.56 13.12 18.26
C ASP A 151 5.08 13.50 18.20
N ALA A 152 4.25 12.69 17.58
CA ALA A 152 2.90 13.11 17.29
C ALA A 152 1.89 12.39 18.18
N SER A 153 0.93 13.16 18.58
CA SER A 153 -0.32 12.72 19.16
C SER A 153 -0.89 11.51 18.39
N PRO A 154 -1.60 10.63 19.06
CA PRO A 154 -2.31 9.49 18.43
C PRO A 154 -3.42 9.93 17.45
N GLU A 155 -3.44 11.21 17.07
CA GLU A 155 -4.48 11.81 16.23
C GLU A 155 -4.56 11.19 14.84
N ALA A 156 -3.42 10.87 14.21
CA ALA A 156 -3.43 10.23 12.89
C ALA A 156 -4.05 8.83 12.98
N ALA A 157 -3.63 8.04 13.95
CA ALA A 157 -4.20 6.71 14.17
C ALA A 157 -5.69 6.81 14.50
N ASN A 158 -6.08 7.69 15.44
CA ASN A 158 -7.48 7.88 15.83
C ASN A 158 -8.35 8.38 14.67
N ALA A 159 -7.83 9.24 13.81
CA ALA A 159 -8.55 9.70 12.63
C ALA A 159 -8.82 8.57 11.63
N LEU A 160 -7.95 7.55 11.56
CA LEU A 160 -8.12 6.39 10.69
C LEU A 160 -9.13 5.38 11.25
N LEU A 161 -9.21 5.26 12.58
CA LEU A 161 -10.03 4.21 13.24
C LEU A 161 -11.46 4.15 12.76
N LYS A 162 -12.14 5.31 12.72
CA LYS A 162 -13.57 5.36 12.34
C LYS A 162 -13.84 4.76 10.97
N ILE A 163 -12.91 4.97 10.01
CA ILE A 163 -13.09 4.47 8.65
C ILE A 163 -12.71 2.99 8.52
N LEU A 164 -11.83 2.50 9.40
CA LEU A 164 -11.49 1.08 9.44
C LEU A 164 -12.54 0.26 10.21
N GLU A 165 -13.29 0.89 11.14
CA GLU A 165 -14.43 0.25 11.82
C GLU A 165 -15.61 0.03 10.88
N GLU A 166 -15.96 1.07 10.13
CA GLU A 166 -17.10 1.06 9.21
C GLU A 166 -16.64 1.51 7.81
N PRO A 167 -15.88 0.66 7.11
CA PRO A 167 -15.41 1.01 5.77
C PRO A 167 -16.57 1.13 4.79
N PRO A 168 -16.59 2.18 3.94
CA PRO A 168 -17.62 2.33 2.92
C PRO A 168 -17.76 1.07 2.07
N ALA A 169 -18.97 0.70 1.70
CA ALA A 169 -19.27 -0.55 1.01
C ALA A 169 -18.47 -0.78 -0.27
N SER A 170 -18.15 0.31 -0.99
CA SER A 170 -17.33 0.29 -2.22
C SER A 170 -15.82 0.38 -1.98
N SER A 171 -15.34 0.45 -0.72
CA SER A 171 -13.94 0.72 -0.40
C SER A 171 -13.22 -0.46 0.22
N TRP A 172 -11.93 -0.65 -0.13
CA TRP A 172 -10.99 -1.61 0.47
C TRP A 172 -9.76 -0.89 0.97
N PHE A 173 -9.23 -1.35 2.11
CA PHE A 173 -8.05 -0.80 2.76
C PHE A 173 -6.99 -1.88 2.91
N PHE A 174 -5.86 -1.73 2.24
CA PHE A 174 -4.71 -2.62 2.34
C PHE A 174 -3.58 -1.91 3.06
N LEU A 175 -3.36 -2.29 4.32
CA LEU A 175 -2.26 -1.80 5.12
C LEU A 175 -1.05 -2.72 4.95
N THR A 176 0.16 -2.17 4.97
CA THR A 176 1.38 -2.98 5.02
C THR A 176 2.20 -2.63 6.25
N SER A 177 2.89 -3.61 6.82
CA SER A 177 3.79 -3.38 7.95
C SER A 177 4.95 -4.37 7.97
N SER A 178 6.14 -3.88 8.28
CA SER A 178 7.32 -4.69 8.56
C SER A 178 7.47 -4.98 10.06
N GLU A 179 6.87 -4.14 10.90
CA GLU A 179 6.90 -4.20 12.35
C GLU A 179 5.48 -4.16 12.93
N PRO A 180 4.70 -5.26 12.78
CA PRO A 180 3.29 -5.25 13.17
C PRO A 180 3.06 -4.98 14.66
N GLY A 181 4.08 -5.19 15.50
CA GLY A 181 4.04 -4.82 16.91
C GLY A 181 4.00 -3.32 17.16
N ARG A 182 4.50 -2.50 16.24
CA ARG A 182 4.46 -1.03 16.30
C ARG A 182 3.20 -0.43 15.68
N VAL A 183 2.44 -1.21 14.91
CA VAL A 183 1.13 -0.75 14.42
C VAL A 183 0.21 -0.57 15.62
N PRO A 184 -0.50 0.57 15.74
CA PRO A 184 -1.41 0.81 16.86
C PRO A 184 -2.35 -0.37 17.07
N PRO A 185 -2.49 -0.89 18.32
CA PRO A 185 -3.36 -2.03 18.62
C PRO A 185 -4.80 -1.81 18.13
N THR A 186 -5.26 -0.56 18.20
CA THR A 186 -6.59 -0.13 17.73
C THR A 186 -6.77 -0.25 16.21
N VAL A 187 -5.73 0.00 15.42
CA VAL A 187 -5.72 -0.22 13.97
C VAL A 187 -5.64 -1.71 13.66
N ARG A 188 -4.74 -2.42 14.37
CA ARG A 188 -4.51 -3.85 14.16
C ARG A 188 -5.74 -4.70 14.47
N SER A 189 -6.52 -4.35 15.50
CA SER A 189 -7.73 -5.08 15.88
C SER A 189 -8.87 -4.98 14.85
N ARG A 190 -8.81 -4.00 13.95
CA ARG A 190 -9.79 -3.75 12.89
C ARG A 190 -9.39 -4.28 11.53
N ALA A 191 -8.20 -4.84 11.43
CA ALA A 191 -7.68 -5.40 10.18
C ALA A 191 -7.54 -6.92 10.26
N THR A 192 -7.93 -7.61 9.21
CA THR A 192 -7.59 -9.03 9.06
C THR A 192 -6.11 -9.14 8.72
N SER A 193 -5.34 -9.80 9.57
CA SER A 193 -3.90 -9.94 9.39
C SER A 193 -3.57 -11.08 8.42
N LEU A 194 -2.67 -10.81 7.48
CA LEU A 194 -2.10 -11.79 6.57
C LEU A 194 -0.57 -11.71 6.64
N TYR A 195 0.04 -12.76 7.20
CA TYR A 195 1.49 -12.88 7.25
C TYR A 195 2.06 -13.32 5.91
N LEU A 196 3.09 -12.61 5.45
CA LEU A 196 3.90 -12.97 4.29
C LEU A 196 5.24 -13.53 4.79
N PRO A 197 5.49 -14.83 4.61
CA PRO A 197 6.78 -15.42 4.97
C PRO A 197 7.89 -14.94 4.02
N PRO A 198 9.16 -15.04 4.43
CA PRO A 198 10.30 -14.81 3.55
C PRO A 198 10.19 -15.65 2.28
N LEU A 199 10.67 -15.12 1.16
CA LEU A 199 10.73 -15.87 -0.08
C LEU A 199 11.82 -16.93 0.00
N ALA A 200 11.57 -18.11 -0.57
CA ALA A 200 12.60 -19.13 -0.72
C ALA A 200 13.75 -18.58 -1.60
N GLN A 201 14.99 -18.83 -1.21
CA GLN A 201 16.18 -18.36 -1.93
C GLN A 201 16.16 -18.74 -3.41
N SER A 202 15.67 -19.94 -3.74
CA SER A 202 15.48 -20.38 -5.13
C SER A 202 14.58 -19.41 -5.90
N ARG A 203 13.46 -18.96 -5.33
CA ARG A 203 12.56 -18.02 -5.99
C ARG A 203 13.15 -16.63 -6.17
N VAL A 204 13.97 -16.18 -5.21
CA VAL A 204 14.70 -14.90 -5.33
C VAL A 204 15.72 -15.01 -6.45
N ARG A 205 16.52 -16.08 -6.48
CA ARG A 205 17.48 -16.36 -7.54
C ARG A 205 16.81 -16.38 -8.92
N ASP A 206 15.76 -17.18 -9.07
CA ASP A 206 15.05 -17.32 -10.35
C ASP A 206 14.48 -15.97 -10.83
N PHE A 207 13.94 -15.17 -9.92
CA PHE A 207 13.47 -13.80 -10.23
C PHE A 207 14.61 -12.89 -10.72
N LEU A 208 15.78 -12.94 -10.06
CA LEU A 208 16.95 -12.13 -10.46
C LEU A 208 17.44 -12.52 -11.84
N ILE A 209 17.50 -13.81 -12.16
CA ILE A 209 17.92 -14.31 -13.47
C ILE A 209 16.88 -13.97 -14.54
N ASP A 210 15.63 -14.36 -14.33
CA ASP A 210 14.58 -14.29 -15.37
C ASP A 210 14.14 -12.86 -15.66
N ARG A 211 13.93 -12.05 -14.60
CA ARG A 211 13.35 -10.71 -14.69
C ARG A 211 14.37 -9.60 -14.70
N MET A 212 15.41 -9.74 -13.91
CA MET A 212 16.42 -8.69 -13.75
C MET A 212 17.66 -8.93 -14.64
N LYS A 213 17.74 -10.10 -15.30
CA LYS A 213 18.85 -10.51 -16.15
C LYS A 213 20.21 -10.47 -15.45
N VAL A 214 20.22 -10.74 -14.15
CA VAL A 214 21.44 -10.84 -13.34
C VAL A 214 22.13 -12.18 -13.64
N PRO A 215 23.47 -12.22 -13.78
CA PRO A 215 24.22 -13.46 -13.94
C PRO A 215 23.94 -14.47 -12.80
N GLU A 216 23.95 -15.75 -13.11
CA GLU A 216 23.50 -16.81 -12.18
C GLU A 216 24.31 -16.86 -10.88
N ASP A 217 25.63 -16.69 -10.96
CA ASP A 217 26.52 -16.67 -9.80
C ASP A 217 26.26 -15.47 -8.87
N GLU A 218 25.97 -14.33 -9.46
CA GLU A 218 25.63 -13.10 -8.74
C GLU A 218 24.21 -13.19 -8.12
N ALA A 219 23.24 -13.73 -8.87
CA ALA A 219 21.90 -13.99 -8.40
C ALA A 219 21.89 -15.00 -7.22
N ALA A 220 22.73 -16.03 -7.28
CA ALA A 220 22.86 -17.01 -6.20
C ALA A 220 23.47 -16.38 -4.93
N ARG A 221 24.45 -15.48 -5.06
CA ARG A 221 25.00 -14.73 -3.92
C ARG A 221 23.99 -13.78 -3.31
N ALA A 222 23.27 -13.00 -4.13
CA ALA A 222 22.25 -12.07 -3.67
C ALA A 222 21.10 -12.79 -2.97
N ALA A 223 20.66 -13.94 -3.48
CA ALA A 223 19.59 -14.73 -2.88
C ALA A 223 19.91 -15.30 -1.49
N ARG A 224 21.21 -15.49 -1.16
CA ARG A 224 21.64 -15.92 0.19
C ARG A 224 21.59 -14.82 1.23
N LEU A 225 21.57 -13.56 0.80
CA LEU A 225 21.54 -12.37 1.65
C LEU A 225 20.10 -11.85 1.88
N SER A 226 19.13 -12.43 1.23
CA SER A 226 17.70 -12.08 1.33
C SER A 226 16.99 -13.04 2.30
#